data_7f95f155568ad6ba49a07ab0132b0777
#
_entry.id   7f95f155568ad6ba49a07ab0132b0777
#
_cell.length_a   1.000
_cell.length_b   1.000
_cell.length_c   1.000
_cell.angle_alpha   90.00
_cell.angle_beta   90.00
_cell.angle_gamma   90.00
#
_symmetry.space_group_name_H-M   'P 1'
#
loop_
_entity.id
_entity.type
_entity.pdbx_description
1 polymer ?
#
loop_
_entity_poly.entity_id
_entity_poly.type
_entity_poly.pdbx_seq_one_letter_code
_entity_poly.pdbx_strand_id
1 'polypeptide(L)'
;MTVNTLERTIFEKEEIRVIIRLPKYQETYYSYDYQRKVGDQATLNTFLECRVYPLLEKIGLSKNHVEVIDGHGNFPHMHTKLDIIRSSYVK
;
A
#
# COMPACT_ATOMS: atom_id res chain seq x y z
N MET A 1 1.04 14.66 6.93
CA MET A 1 2.20 13.74 6.91
C MET A 1 2.83 13.71 5.52
N THR A 2 4.08 13.34 5.43
CA THR A 2 4.76 13.24 4.14
C THR A 2 4.41 11.93 3.43
N VAL A 3 4.69 11.85 2.13
CA VAL A 3 4.52 10.61 1.36
C VAL A 3 5.31 9.48 2.01
N ASN A 4 6.55 9.75 2.42
CA ASN A 4 7.39 8.75 3.08
C ASN A 4 6.74 8.21 4.37
N THR A 5 6.18 9.09 5.19
CA THR A 5 5.50 8.70 6.42
C THR A 5 4.23 7.91 6.11
N LEU A 6 3.48 8.31 5.08
CA LEU A 6 2.29 7.60 4.67
C LEU A 6 2.60 6.17 4.22
N GLU A 7 3.63 6.00 3.39
CA GLU A 7 4.07 4.66 2.95
C GLU A 7 4.48 3.80 4.15
N ARG A 8 5.20 4.37 5.10
CA ARG A 8 5.61 3.67 6.32
C ARG A 8 4.41 3.25 7.16
N THR A 9 3.44 4.14 7.33
CA THR A 9 2.23 3.87 8.09
C THR A 9 1.44 2.72 7.47
N ILE A 10 1.31 2.71 6.14
CA ILE A 10 0.63 1.62 5.43
C ILE A 10 1.37 0.30 5.69
N PHE A 11 2.70 0.30 5.59
CA PHE A 11 3.50 -0.91 5.86
C PHE A 11 3.31 -1.42 7.28
N GLU A 12 3.33 -0.52 8.26
CA GLU A 12 3.18 -0.90 9.66
C GLU A 12 1.82 -1.53 9.95
N LYS A 13 0.76 -1.01 9.31
CA LYS A 13 -0.60 -1.50 9.56
C LYS A 13 -0.98 -2.71 8.72
N GLU A 14 -0.56 -2.73 7.46
CA GLU A 14 -0.97 -3.77 6.52
C GLU A 14 0.09 -4.82 6.26
N GLU A 15 1.34 -4.54 6.62
CA GLU A 15 2.49 -5.40 6.31
C GLU A 15 2.64 -5.61 4.79
N ILE A 16 2.27 -4.58 4.02
CA ILE A 16 2.40 -4.54 2.56
C ILE A 16 3.19 -3.28 2.20
N ARG A 17 4.23 -3.42 1.40
CA ARG A 17 5.07 -2.31 0.99
C ARG A 17 4.48 -1.64 -0.25
N VAL A 18 3.90 -0.47 -0.04
CA VAL A 18 3.28 0.34 -1.10
C VAL A 18 4.24 1.46 -1.48
N ILE A 19 4.43 1.67 -2.77
CA ILE A 19 5.27 2.75 -3.30
C ILE A 19 4.35 3.76 -3.99
N ILE A 20 4.37 5.00 -3.50
CA ILE A 20 3.61 6.10 -4.09
C ILE A 20 4.57 6.94 -4.93
N ARG A 21 4.23 7.12 -6.21
CA ARG A 21 5.09 7.80 -7.19
C ARG A 21 4.98 9.32 -7.07
N LEU A 22 5.39 9.84 -5.92
CA LEU A 22 5.49 11.28 -5.63
C LEU A 22 6.80 11.52 -4.86
N PRO A 23 7.29 12.77 -4.82
CA PRO A 23 8.44 13.08 -3.97
C PRO A 23 8.16 12.68 -2.51
N LYS A 24 9.12 12.02 -1.88
CA LYS A 24 8.94 11.43 -0.55
C LYS A 24 8.71 12.48 0.54
N TYR A 25 9.16 13.70 0.33
CA TYR A 25 8.98 14.81 1.26
C TYR A 25 7.68 15.58 1.05
N GLN A 26 6.92 15.26 -0.01
CA GLN A 26 5.68 15.97 -0.30
C GLN A 26 4.65 15.72 0.81
N GLU A 27 4.00 16.80 1.26
CA GLU A 27 2.96 16.70 2.28
C GLU A 27 1.66 16.18 1.67
N THR A 28 0.96 15.37 2.45
CA THR A 28 -0.40 14.95 2.14
C THR A 28 -1.30 15.35 3.32
N TYR A 29 -2.55 15.66 3.02
CA TYR A 29 -3.51 16.08 4.05
C TYR A 29 -4.33 14.91 4.60
N TYR A 30 -4.12 13.72 4.09
CA TYR A 30 -4.87 12.53 4.47
C TYR A 30 -3.94 11.50 5.07
N SER A 31 -4.43 10.81 6.11
CA SER A 31 -3.68 9.76 6.78
C SER A 31 -4.35 8.41 6.56
N TYR A 32 -3.60 7.37 6.87
CA TYR A 32 -4.08 5.99 6.77
C TYR A 32 -4.57 5.57 8.15
N ASP A 33 -5.88 5.65 8.38
CA ASP A 33 -6.47 5.54 9.71
C ASP A 33 -7.17 4.20 9.98
N TYR A 34 -6.98 3.20 9.13
CA TYR A 34 -7.60 1.91 9.35
C TYR A 34 -7.03 1.22 10.59
N GLN A 35 -7.90 0.62 11.41
CA GLN A 35 -7.52 -0.01 12.66
C GLN A 35 -7.02 -1.43 12.49
N ARG A 36 -7.54 -2.16 11.49
CA ARG A 36 -7.20 -3.54 11.23
C ARG A 36 -6.66 -3.71 9.82
N LYS A 37 -5.70 -4.60 9.67
CA LYS A 37 -5.19 -4.94 8.33
C LYS A 37 -6.21 -5.77 7.58
N VAL A 38 -6.13 -5.72 6.26
CA VAL A 38 -6.94 -6.56 5.39
C VAL A 38 -6.55 -8.02 5.62
N GLY A 39 -7.53 -8.93 5.63
CA GLY A 39 -7.30 -10.34 5.90
C GLY A 39 -6.35 -11.01 4.90
N ASP A 40 -5.64 -12.02 5.35
CA ASP A 40 -4.62 -12.71 4.55
C ASP A 40 -5.17 -13.39 3.30
N GLN A 41 -6.44 -13.75 3.29
CA GLN A 41 -7.06 -14.43 2.15
C GLN A 41 -7.55 -13.47 1.06
N ALA A 42 -7.55 -12.16 1.33
CA ALA A 42 -7.86 -11.16 0.31
C ALA A 42 -6.73 -11.09 -0.71
N THR A 43 -7.07 -10.66 -1.93
CA THR A 43 -6.06 -10.45 -2.98
C THR A 43 -5.48 -9.05 -2.89
N LEU A 44 -4.35 -8.84 -3.56
CA LEU A 44 -3.74 -7.53 -3.69
C LEU A 44 -4.73 -6.53 -4.30
N ASN A 45 -5.48 -6.95 -5.32
CA ASN A 45 -6.47 -6.09 -5.96
C ASN A 45 -7.52 -5.59 -4.96
N THR A 46 -8.03 -6.47 -4.11
CA THR A 46 -9.01 -6.10 -3.09
C THR A 46 -8.45 -5.08 -2.12
N PHE A 47 -7.22 -5.29 -1.65
CA PHE A 47 -6.55 -4.36 -0.76
C PHE A 47 -6.42 -2.97 -1.39
N LEU A 48 -5.94 -2.92 -2.64
CA LEU A 48 -5.75 -1.63 -3.32
C LEU A 48 -7.06 -0.91 -3.56
N GLU A 49 -8.09 -1.62 -4.05
CA GLU A 49 -9.39 -1.00 -4.35
C GLU A 49 -10.13 -0.53 -3.10
N CYS A 50 -10.00 -1.26 -2.00
CA CYS A 50 -10.73 -0.91 -0.78
C CYS A 50 -10.04 0.15 0.05
N ARG A 51 -8.71 0.21 0.04
CA ARG A 51 -7.97 1.05 0.98
C ARG A 51 -6.99 2.03 0.36
N VAL A 52 -6.39 1.70 -0.76
CA VAL A 52 -5.33 2.54 -1.34
C VAL A 52 -5.87 3.49 -2.39
N TYR A 53 -6.64 2.98 -3.34
CA TYR A 53 -7.18 3.82 -4.42
C TYR A 53 -8.10 4.93 -3.91
N PRO A 54 -9.01 4.68 -2.94
CA PRO A 54 -9.81 5.78 -2.38
C PRO A 54 -8.97 6.88 -1.75
N LEU A 55 -7.86 6.50 -1.10
CA LEU A 55 -6.93 7.47 -0.53
C LEU A 55 -6.26 8.29 -1.63
N LEU A 56 -5.82 7.64 -2.71
CA LEU A 56 -5.20 8.33 -3.82
C LEU A 56 -6.14 9.33 -4.49
N GLU A 57 -7.41 8.97 -4.65
CA GLU A 57 -8.40 9.88 -5.22
C GLU A 57 -8.55 11.14 -4.39
N LYS A 58 -8.53 11.02 -3.07
CA LYS A 58 -8.65 12.16 -2.16
C LYS A 58 -7.49 13.14 -2.29
N ILE A 59 -6.32 12.67 -2.67
CA ILE A 59 -5.15 13.52 -2.84
C ILE A 59 -4.85 13.82 -4.32
N GLY A 60 -5.81 13.54 -5.19
CA GLY A 60 -5.71 13.91 -6.60
C GLY A 60 -4.86 13.00 -7.46
N LEU A 61 -4.63 11.77 -7.02
CA LEU A 61 -3.81 10.81 -7.75
C LEU A 61 -4.66 9.70 -8.35
N SER A 62 -4.14 9.04 -9.38
CA SER A 62 -4.75 7.87 -9.98
C SER A 62 -4.02 6.61 -9.51
N LYS A 63 -4.59 5.45 -9.83
CA LYS A 63 -3.96 4.17 -9.50
C LYS A 63 -2.62 3.95 -10.20
N ASN A 64 -2.31 4.73 -11.24
CA ASN A 64 -1.01 4.66 -11.93
C ASN A 64 0.12 5.24 -11.07
N HIS A 65 -0.20 5.95 -9.99
CA HIS A 65 0.79 6.56 -9.11
C HIS A 65 1.19 5.65 -7.95
N VAL A 66 0.70 4.41 -7.90
CA VAL A 66 1.00 3.50 -6.81
C VAL A 66 1.42 2.15 -7.36
N GLU A 67 2.38 1.53 -6.69
CA GLU A 67 2.82 0.17 -6.95
C GLU A 67 3.05 -0.55 -5.63
N VAL A 68 2.97 -1.88 -5.65
CA VAL A 68 3.28 -2.71 -4.49
C VAL A 68 4.49 -3.56 -4.86
N ILE A 69 5.44 -3.64 -3.95
CA ILE A 69 6.65 -4.46 -4.13
C ILE A 69 6.69 -5.54 -3.05
N ASP A 70 7.05 -6.76 -3.43
CA ASP A 70 7.21 -7.86 -2.48
C ASP A 70 8.63 -7.88 -1.89
N GLY A 71 8.90 -8.86 -1.02
CA GLY A 71 10.19 -8.97 -0.35
C GLY A 71 11.34 -9.38 -1.25
N HIS A 72 11.05 -9.80 -2.48
CA HIS A 72 12.05 -10.17 -3.47
C HIS A 72 12.33 -9.05 -4.48
N GLY A 73 11.69 -7.90 -4.32
CA GLY A 73 11.86 -6.78 -5.23
C GLY A 73 11.02 -6.86 -6.49
N ASN A 74 10.05 -7.74 -6.53
CA ASN A 74 9.16 -7.94 -7.68
C ASN A 74 7.81 -7.28 -7.43
N PHE A 75 7.08 -7.02 -8.52
CA PHE A 75 5.72 -6.47 -8.44
C PHE A 75 4.74 -7.65 -8.50
N PRO A 76 4.05 -7.97 -7.39
CA PRO A 76 3.14 -9.12 -7.36
C PRO A 76 1.95 -8.91 -8.28
N HIS A 77 1.42 -10.03 -8.80
CA HIS A 77 0.22 -10.02 -9.60
C HIS A 77 -0.98 -9.59 -8.75
N MET A 78 -1.94 -8.92 -9.36
CA MET A 78 -3.12 -8.39 -8.65
C MET A 78 -3.99 -9.46 -8.01
N HIS A 79 -3.93 -10.69 -8.49
CA HIS A 79 -4.67 -11.81 -7.90
C HIS A 79 -3.90 -12.55 -6.81
N THR A 80 -2.70 -12.11 -6.49
CA THR A 80 -1.89 -12.73 -5.42
C THR A 80 -2.55 -12.44 -4.08
N LYS A 81 -2.67 -13.47 -3.24
CA LYS A 81 -3.22 -13.30 -1.90
C LYS A 81 -2.23 -12.56 -1.02
N LEU A 82 -2.74 -11.79 -0.07
CA LEU A 82 -1.91 -10.94 0.77
C LEU A 82 -0.97 -11.74 1.67
N ASP A 83 -1.36 -12.93 2.10
CA ASP A 83 -0.50 -13.78 2.93
C ASP A 83 0.80 -14.13 2.20
N ILE A 84 0.73 -14.36 0.89
CA ILE A 84 1.91 -14.67 0.08
C ILE A 84 2.85 -13.45 0.03
N ILE A 85 2.29 -12.26 -0.19
CA ILE A 85 3.07 -11.03 -0.24
C ILE A 85 3.69 -10.74 1.14
N ARG A 86 2.89 -10.83 2.20
CA ARG A 86 3.36 -10.59 3.57
C ARG A 86 4.46 -11.55 3.97
N SER A 87 4.37 -12.80 3.53
CA SER A 87 5.38 -13.82 3.84
C SER A 87 6.70 -13.58 3.11
N SER A 88 6.68 -12.82 2.03
CA SER A 88 7.89 -12.58 1.22
C SER A 88 8.85 -11.59 1.89
N TYR A 89 8.37 -10.76 2.81
CA TYR A 89 9.22 -9.77 3.45
C TYR A 89 10.08 -10.43 4.52
N VAL A 90 11.38 -10.11 4.50
CA VAL A 90 12.32 -10.63 5.51
C VAL A 90 12.11 -9.87 6.80
N LYS A 91 12.08 -10.60 7.89
CA LYS A 91 11.93 -10.00 9.22
C LYS A 91 13.23 -10.05 10.00
#